data_32d357f9dc82c449591ccfd94bf040fd
#
_entry.id   32d357f9dc82c449591ccfd94bf040fd
#
_cell.length_a   1.000
_cell.length_b   1.000
_cell.length_c   1.000
_cell.angle_alpha   90.00
_cell.angle_beta   90.00
_cell.angle_gamma   90.00
#
_symmetry.space_group_name_H-M   'P 1'
#
loop_
_entity.id
_entity.type
_entity.pdbx_description
1 polymer ?
#
loop_
_entity_poly.entity_id
_entity_poly.type
_entity_poly.pdbx_seq_one_letter_code
_entity_poly.pdbx_strand_id
1 'polypeptide(L)'
;AGQNLHVVEGDICDAALLDKAFHGCNYDAVVHLAARVGVRPSREHPDLYLRTNIDGTFRLLEAVKKAGTPRLIFASSSSVYGLNKKLPFSELDRIDQTISPYAATKLAGEQLCSTYAHLYSIRTVCLRFFTVYGPRQRPDLAISKFTRLINEDQPIPKFGDGSSARDYTYVDDIIEGIVAALAYDGPIFDVFNLGGSQTTTLAELIALVEKALGKRAEINQLPEQPGDLPRTYADVAKAGELLGYSPAIPIAEGVPKYVNWYLEYMAMGAGGN
;
A
#
# COMPACT_ATOMS: atom_id res chain seq x y z
N ALA A 1 -0.51 -24.47 -10.52
CA ALA A 1 -1.22 -23.23 -10.30
C ALA A 1 -1.53 -22.65 -11.69
N GLY A 2 -2.79 -22.38 -12.05
CA GLY A 2 -3.03 -21.59 -13.24
C GLY A 2 -4.23 -21.95 -14.11
N GLN A 3 -5.03 -22.94 -13.77
CA GLN A 3 -6.19 -23.29 -14.63
C GLN A 3 -7.44 -22.43 -14.42
N ASN A 4 -7.49 -21.55 -13.39
CA ASN A 4 -8.67 -20.74 -13.06
C ASN A 4 -8.38 -19.23 -12.94
N LEU A 5 -7.26 -18.73 -13.53
CA LEU A 5 -6.97 -17.31 -13.55
C LEU A 5 -7.49 -16.70 -14.87
N HIS A 6 -8.45 -15.78 -14.76
CA HIS A 6 -8.91 -14.93 -15.87
C HIS A 6 -8.38 -13.51 -15.67
N VAL A 7 -7.63 -13.01 -16.65
CA VAL A 7 -7.13 -11.64 -16.67
C VAL A 7 -8.03 -10.80 -17.57
N VAL A 8 -8.60 -9.72 -17.00
CA VAL A 8 -9.37 -8.71 -17.71
C VAL A 8 -8.61 -7.41 -17.63
N GLU A 9 -8.06 -6.94 -18.73
CA GLU A 9 -7.35 -5.67 -18.79
C GLU A 9 -8.34 -4.53 -19.00
N GLY A 10 -8.22 -3.45 -18.18
CA GLY A 10 -9.05 -2.27 -18.34
C GLY A 10 -9.00 -1.30 -17.15
N ASP A 11 -9.86 -0.27 -17.21
CA ASP A 11 -9.98 0.79 -16.19
C ASP A 11 -11.18 0.51 -15.28
N ILE A 12 -10.98 0.55 -13.96
CA ILE A 12 -12.07 0.38 -12.97
C ILE A 12 -13.12 1.50 -13.06
N CYS A 13 -12.84 2.59 -13.77
CA CYS A 13 -13.82 3.63 -14.09
C CYS A 13 -14.73 3.27 -15.28
N ASP A 14 -14.49 2.16 -15.97
CA ASP A 14 -15.35 1.67 -17.04
C ASP A 14 -16.42 0.71 -16.48
N ALA A 15 -17.63 1.24 -16.34
CA ALA A 15 -18.76 0.47 -15.81
C ALA A 15 -19.13 -0.73 -16.70
N ALA A 16 -19.01 -0.61 -18.03
CA ALA A 16 -19.32 -1.71 -18.94
C ALA A 16 -18.29 -2.85 -18.81
N LEU A 17 -17.02 -2.50 -18.60
CA LEU A 17 -15.98 -3.47 -18.33
C LEU A 17 -16.21 -4.20 -17.00
N LEU A 18 -16.56 -3.46 -15.94
CA LEU A 18 -16.89 -4.06 -14.65
C LEU A 18 -18.12 -4.97 -14.76
N ASP A 19 -19.19 -4.53 -15.42
CA ASP A 19 -20.36 -5.37 -15.68
C ASP A 19 -19.96 -6.68 -16.39
N LYS A 20 -19.09 -6.62 -17.38
CA LYS A 20 -18.58 -7.80 -18.09
C LYS A 20 -17.73 -8.69 -17.18
N ALA A 21 -16.86 -8.11 -16.35
CA ALA A 21 -16.00 -8.86 -15.44
C ALA A 21 -16.80 -9.61 -14.35
N PHE A 22 -17.95 -9.07 -13.94
CA PHE A 22 -18.83 -9.68 -12.94
C PHE A 22 -19.95 -10.55 -13.55
N HIS A 23 -20.20 -10.45 -14.87
CA HIS A 23 -21.30 -11.16 -15.51
C HIS A 23 -21.13 -12.68 -15.45
N GLY A 24 -22.11 -13.35 -14.87
CA GLY A 24 -22.14 -14.81 -14.74
C GLY A 24 -21.11 -15.39 -13.75
N CYS A 25 -20.43 -14.54 -12.99
CA CYS A 25 -19.49 -14.96 -11.96
C CYS A 25 -20.11 -14.83 -10.57
N ASN A 26 -19.92 -15.85 -9.74
CA ASN A 26 -20.24 -15.82 -8.31
C ASN A 26 -18.93 -15.70 -7.54
N TYR A 27 -18.48 -14.47 -7.29
CA TYR A 27 -17.29 -14.24 -6.49
C TYR A 27 -17.62 -14.33 -4.99
N ASP A 28 -16.80 -15.05 -4.23
CA ASP A 28 -16.91 -15.11 -2.76
C ASP A 28 -16.44 -13.81 -2.12
N ALA A 29 -15.48 -13.12 -2.76
CA ALA A 29 -14.94 -11.85 -2.31
C ALA A 29 -14.31 -11.05 -3.45
N VAL A 30 -14.20 -9.74 -3.23
CA VAL A 30 -13.41 -8.82 -4.06
C VAL A 30 -12.28 -8.22 -3.22
N VAL A 31 -11.05 -8.23 -3.73
CA VAL A 31 -9.91 -7.51 -3.15
C VAL A 31 -9.61 -6.31 -4.03
N HIS A 32 -9.95 -5.12 -3.56
CA HIS A 32 -9.80 -3.88 -4.29
C HIS A 32 -8.45 -3.22 -4.00
N LEU A 33 -7.45 -3.51 -4.81
CA LEU A 33 -6.10 -2.92 -4.73
C LEU A 33 -5.88 -1.81 -5.77
N ALA A 34 -6.74 -1.74 -6.79
CA ALA A 34 -6.60 -0.79 -7.89
C ALA A 34 -6.76 0.65 -7.39
N ALA A 35 -5.76 1.47 -7.60
CA ALA A 35 -5.77 2.89 -7.23
C ALA A 35 -4.62 3.65 -7.89
N ARG A 36 -4.75 4.96 -7.98
CA ARG A 36 -3.60 5.84 -8.11
C ARG A 36 -3.01 6.08 -6.72
N VAL A 37 -1.69 5.91 -6.61
CA VAL A 37 -0.98 5.95 -5.33
C VAL A 37 0.16 6.98 -5.36
N GLY A 38 0.50 7.52 -4.20
CA GLY A 38 1.57 8.49 -4.03
C GLY A 38 1.07 9.87 -3.61
N VAL A 39 1.62 10.37 -2.50
CA VAL A 39 1.27 11.67 -1.92
C VAL A 39 1.69 12.81 -2.86
N ARG A 40 2.94 12.77 -3.37
CA ARG A 40 3.49 13.84 -4.22
C ARG A 40 2.77 13.95 -5.57
N PRO A 41 2.66 12.89 -6.38
CA PRO A 41 1.94 12.97 -7.66
C PRO A 41 0.48 13.37 -7.52
N SER A 42 -0.15 13.10 -6.36
CA SER A 42 -1.54 13.51 -6.13
C SER A 42 -1.72 15.03 -5.99
N ARG A 43 -0.66 15.78 -5.64
CA ARG A 43 -0.69 17.24 -5.60
C ARG A 43 -0.57 17.85 -7.00
N GLU A 44 0.15 17.19 -7.88
CA GLU A 44 0.37 17.63 -9.26
C GLU A 44 -0.83 17.31 -10.15
N HIS A 45 -1.47 16.15 -9.93
CA HIS A 45 -2.59 15.65 -10.75
C HIS A 45 -3.76 15.16 -9.89
N PRO A 46 -4.38 16.02 -9.06
CA PRO A 46 -5.43 15.61 -8.12
C PRO A 46 -6.68 15.02 -8.82
N ASP A 47 -7.01 15.49 -10.00
CA ASP A 47 -8.14 15.04 -10.84
C ASP A 47 -8.05 13.55 -11.15
N LEU A 48 -6.85 13.03 -11.46
CA LEU A 48 -6.63 11.61 -11.73
C LEU A 48 -6.89 10.75 -10.50
N TYR A 49 -6.58 11.27 -9.32
CA TYR A 49 -6.81 10.56 -8.04
C TYR A 49 -8.29 10.55 -7.68
N LEU A 50 -9.00 11.66 -7.85
CA LEU A 50 -10.45 11.74 -7.66
C LEU A 50 -11.18 10.76 -8.57
N ARG A 51 -10.87 10.79 -9.87
CA ARG A 51 -11.44 9.88 -10.85
C ARG A 51 -11.19 8.41 -10.48
N THR A 52 -9.93 8.01 -10.33
CA THR A 52 -9.62 6.59 -10.15
C THR A 52 -10.02 6.10 -8.76
N ASN A 53 -9.67 6.86 -7.69
CA ASN A 53 -9.81 6.36 -6.34
C ASN A 53 -11.23 6.57 -5.76
N ILE A 54 -11.97 7.57 -6.22
CA ILE A 54 -13.35 7.81 -5.75
C ILE A 54 -14.36 7.26 -6.76
N ASP A 55 -14.37 7.76 -7.99
CA ASP A 55 -15.34 7.30 -8.99
C ASP A 55 -15.12 5.82 -9.34
N GLY A 56 -13.86 5.37 -9.54
CA GLY A 56 -13.54 3.97 -9.77
C GLY A 56 -13.96 3.06 -8.62
N THR A 57 -13.71 3.45 -7.36
CA THR A 57 -14.15 2.69 -6.16
C THR A 57 -15.68 2.65 -6.10
N PHE A 58 -16.37 3.76 -6.35
CA PHE A 58 -17.82 3.80 -6.40
C PHE A 58 -18.39 2.83 -7.45
N ARG A 59 -17.85 2.83 -8.67
CA ARG A 59 -18.29 1.92 -9.75
C ARG A 59 -18.05 0.46 -9.39
N LEU A 60 -16.92 0.15 -8.77
CA LEU A 60 -16.66 -1.20 -8.29
C LEU A 60 -17.66 -1.62 -7.19
N LEU A 61 -17.98 -0.75 -6.24
CA LEU A 61 -18.99 -1.00 -5.21
C LEU A 61 -20.37 -1.27 -5.82
N GLU A 62 -20.77 -0.52 -6.86
CA GLU A 62 -22.02 -0.78 -7.60
C GLU A 62 -21.99 -2.15 -8.30
N ALA A 63 -20.86 -2.54 -8.90
CA ALA A 63 -20.70 -3.85 -9.53
C ALA A 63 -20.76 -4.99 -8.50
N VAL A 64 -20.09 -4.83 -7.36
CA VAL A 64 -20.10 -5.78 -6.22
C VAL A 64 -21.54 -5.96 -5.70
N LYS A 65 -22.25 -4.86 -5.47
CA LYS A 65 -23.65 -4.87 -5.04
C LYS A 65 -24.55 -5.59 -6.06
N LYS A 66 -24.43 -5.26 -7.35
CA LYS A 66 -25.21 -5.85 -8.44
C LYS A 66 -24.97 -7.35 -8.59
N ALA A 67 -23.73 -7.80 -8.41
CA ALA A 67 -23.33 -9.19 -8.48
C ALA A 67 -23.69 -9.99 -7.21
N GLY A 68 -24.10 -9.34 -6.13
CA GLY A 68 -24.40 -9.99 -4.86
C GLY A 68 -23.16 -10.56 -4.15
N THR A 69 -21.95 -10.04 -4.47
CA THR A 69 -20.70 -10.49 -3.83
C THR A 69 -20.71 -10.12 -2.35
N PRO A 70 -20.54 -11.08 -1.43
CA PRO A 70 -20.82 -10.85 0.00
C PRO A 70 -19.70 -10.12 0.74
N ARG A 71 -18.49 -10.04 0.15
CA ARG A 71 -17.28 -9.58 0.85
C ARG A 71 -16.42 -8.68 0.00
N LEU A 72 -15.89 -7.60 0.61
CA LEU A 72 -14.95 -6.67 0.00
C LEU A 72 -13.77 -6.39 0.94
N ILE A 73 -12.55 -6.50 0.43
CA ILE A 73 -11.34 -6.00 1.07
C ILE A 73 -10.88 -4.75 0.31
N PHE A 74 -10.79 -3.62 1.01
CA PHE A 74 -10.38 -2.34 0.42
C PHE A 74 -8.98 -1.95 0.88
N ALA A 75 -8.07 -1.73 -0.06
CA ALA A 75 -6.74 -1.20 0.21
C ALA A 75 -6.81 0.31 0.54
N SER A 76 -6.82 0.64 1.82
CA SER A 76 -6.62 1.98 2.33
C SER A 76 -5.12 2.28 2.51
N SER A 77 -4.76 3.27 3.28
CA SER A 77 -3.39 3.73 3.47
C SER A 77 -3.18 4.40 4.82
N SER A 78 -2.01 4.23 5.42
CA SER A 78 -1.58 5.02 6.59
C SER A 78 -1.55 6.53 6.35
N SER A 79 -1.53 6.97 5.09
CA SER A 79 -1.62 8.39 4.74
C SER A 79 -2.90 9.07 5.24
N VAL A 80 -3.97 8.31 5.53
CA VAL A 80 -5.23 8.83 6.08
C VAL A 80 -5.04 9.48 7.46
N TYR A 81 -4.04 9.04 8.22
CA TYR A 81 -3.75 9.62 9.54
C TYR A 81 -3.29 11.08 9.49
N GLY A 82 -2.81 11.55 8.34
CA GLY A 82 -2.55 12.97 8.09
C GLY A 82 -1.63 13.60 9.14
N LEU A 83 -2.12 14.65 9.83
CA LEU A 83 -1.39 15.40 10.85
C LEU A 83 -1.50 14.79 12.26
N ASN A 84 -1.95 13.55 12.41
CA ASN A 84 -1.96 12.90 13.72
C ASN A 84 -0.55 12.87 14.32
N LYS A 85 -0.42 13.38 15.55
CA LYS A 85 0.86 13.45 16.28
C LYS A 85 1.07 12.27 17.23
N LYS A 86 0.00 11.52 17.52
CA LYS A 86 0.07 10.34 18.37
C LYS A 86 0.77 9.21 17.62
N LEU A 87 1.67 8.53 18.29
CA LEU A 87 2.35 7.34 17.79
C LEU A 87 2.30 6.23 18.87
N PRO A 88 2.12 4.98 18.48
CA PRO A 88 1.80 4.50 17.13
C PRO A 88 0.41 4.95 16.67
N PHE A 89 0.17 5.00 15.34
CA PHE A 89 -1.14 5.26 14.76
C PHE A 89 -2.08 4.08 15.02
N SER A 90 -3.24 4.36 15.58
CA SER A 90 -4.27 3.36 15.89
C SER A 90 -5.53 3.61 15.06
N GLU A 91 -6.28 2.55 14.76
CA GLU A 91 -7.56 2.64 14.06
C GLU A 91 -8.61 3.43 14.87
N LEU A 92 -8.42 3.54 16.18
CA LEU A 92 -9.26 4.34 17.09
C LEU A 92 -8.92 5.82 17.04
N ASP A 93 -7.82 6.22 16.42
CA ASP A 93 -7.45 7.62 16.34
C ASP A 93 -8.42 8.38 15.44
N ARG A 94 -8.83 9.56 15.93
CA ARG A 94 -9.65 10.45 15.11
C ARG A 94 -8.84 11.01 13.95
N ILE A 95 -9.39 10.89 12.76
CA ILE A 95 -8.80 11.45 11.53
C ILE A 95 -9.46 12.80 11.26
N ASP A 96 -8.77 13.87 11.64
CA ASP A 96 -9.30 15.23 11.48
C ASP A 96 -8.87 15.88 10.16
N GLN A 97 -7.61 15.67 9.73
CA GLN A 97 -7.04 16.34 8.57
C GLN A 97 -6.12 15.42 7.78
N THR A 98 -6.48 15.19 6.54
CA THR A 98 -5.56 14.60 5.55
C THR A 98 -4.67 15.69 4.94
N ILE A 99 -3.44 15.33 4.53
CA ILE A 99 -2.44 16.30 4.03
C ILE A 99 -2.15 16.16 2.53
N SER A 100 -2.94 15.33 1.83
CA SER A 100 -2.80 15.17 0.38
C SER A 100 -4.12 14.72 -0.26
N PRO A 101 -4.34 15.03 -1.56
CA PRO A 101 -5.46 14.49 -2.31
C PRO A 101 -5.50 12.95 -2.28
N TYR A 102 -4.35 12.26 -2.37
CA TYR A 102 -4.28 10.82 -2.21
C TYR A 102 -4.88 10.33 -0.88
N ALA A 103 -4.45 10.91 0.24
CA ALA A 103 -4.98 10.54 1.55
C ALA A 103 -6.48 10.81 1.67
N ALA A 104 -6.94 11.96 1.16
CA ALA A 104 -8.35 12.32 1.14
C ALA A 104 -9.18 11.31 0.32
N THR A 105 -8.68 10.87 -0.85
CA THR A 105 -9.38 9.86 -1.66
C THR A 105 -9.42 8.48 -0.99
N LYS A 106 -8.39 8.09 -0.25
CA LYS A 106 -8.39 6.82 0.51
C LYS A 106 -9.39 6.87 1.67
N LEU A 107 -9.42 7.97 2.42
CA LEU A 107 -10.41 8.17 3.48
C LEU A 107 -11.84 8.20 2.94
N ALA A 108 -12.08 8.89 1.82
CA ALA A 108 -13.37 8.86 1.12
C ALA A 108 -13.77 7.44 0.71
N GLY A 109 -12.82 6.63 0.23
CA GLY A 109 -13.04 5.22 -0.08
C GLY A 109 -13.45 4.41 1.15
N GLU A 110 -12.85 4.61 2.33
CA GLU A 110 -13.29 3.96 3.59
C GLU A 110 -14.73 4.33 3.92
N GLN A 111 -15.13 5.62 3.75
CA GLN A 111 -16.50 6.07 4.02
C GLN A 111 -17.50 5.47 3.02
N LEU A 112 -17.18 5.39 1.73
CA LEU A 112 -18.01 4.70 0.74
C LEU A 112 -18.18 3.22 1.11
N CYS A 113 -17.10 2.53 1.44
CA CYS A 113 -17.11 1.14 1.88
C CYS A 113 -18.00 0.93 3.11
N SER A 114 -17.87 1.78 4.13
CA SER A 114 -18.72 1.75 5.34
C SER A 114 -20.20 1.92 4.99
N THR A 115 -20.51 2.87 4.11
CA THR A 115 -21.90 3.14 3.67
C THR A 115 -22.48 1.92 2.94
N TYR A 116 -21.74 1.31 2.01
CA TYR A 116 -22.19 0.12 1.27
C TYR A 116 -22.32 -1.12 2.17
N ALA A 117 -21.40 -1.29 3.12
CA ALA A 117 -21.50 -2.34 4.13
C ALA A 117 -22.82 -2.24 4.90
N HIS A 118 -23.17 -1.03 5.37
CA HIS A 118 -24.40 -0.79 6.13
C HIS A 118 -25.66 -0.96 5.28
N LEU A 119 -25.71 -0.36 4.07
CA LEU A 119 -26.93 -0.33 3.25
C LEU A 119 -27.21 -1.65 2.54
N TYR A 120 -26.16 -2.39 2.15
CA TYR A 120 -26.29 -3.56 1.28
C TYR A 120 -25.74 -4.84 1.89
N SER A 121 -25.37 -4.80 3.17
CA SER A 121 -24.84 -5.97 3.90
C SER A 121 -23.61 -6.61 3.24
N ILE A 122 -22.81 -5.80 2.53
CA ILE A 122 -21.54 -6.23 1.95
C ILE A 122 -20.48 -6.17 3.06
N ARG A 123 -20.03 -7.33 3.56
CA ARG A 123 -18.99 -7.38 4.59
C ARG A 123 -17.71 -6.75 4.06
N THR A 124 -17.28 -5.66 4.67
CA THR A 124 -16.16 -4.88 4.17
C THR A 124 -15.07 -4.68 5.22
N VAL A 125 -13.83 -4.98 4.85
CA VAL A 125 -12.64 -4.72 5.64
C VAL A 125 -11.75 -3.73 4.90
N CYS A 126 -11.45 -2.60 5.53
CA CYS A 126 -10.49 -1.63 5.04
C CYS A 126 -9.12 -1.87 5.67
N LEU A 127 -8.08 -2.02 4.86
CA LEU A 127 -6.73 -2.28 5.31
C LEU A 127 -5.86 -1.05 5.08
N ARG A 128 -5.43 -0.39 6.14
CA ARG A 128 -4.52 0.76 6.10
C ARG A 128 -3.09 0.27 5.99
N PHE A 129 -2.59 0.14 4.77
CA PHE A 129 -1.22 -0.27 4.52
C PHE A 129 -0.24 0.83 4.94
N PHE A 130 0.80 0.43 5.64
CA PHE A 130 1.97 1.27 5.88
C PHE A 130 2.94 1.18 4.69
N THR A 131 4.24 1.44 4.87
CA THR A 131 5.13 1.49 3.71
C THR A 131 5.51 0.10 3.24
N VAL A 132 4.72 -0.44 2.32
CA VAL A 132 4.96 -1.78 1.76
C VAL A 132 6.17 -1.78 0.84
N TYR A 133 7.04 -2.80 0.97
CA TYR A 133 8.18 -3.02 0.12
C TYR A 133 8.40 -4.51 -0.16
N GLY A 134 9.15 -4.82 -1.21
CA GLY A 134 9.46 -6.19 -1.62
C GLY A 134 9.62 -6.32 -3.13
N PRO A 135 9.84 -7.53 -3.65
CA PRO A 135 9.92 -7.81 -5.07
C PRO A 135 8.79 -7.16 -5.87
N ARG A 136 9.11 -6.62 -7.05
CA ARG A 136 8.17 -5.88 -7.94
C ARG A 136 7.66 -4.55 -7.36
N GLN A 137 8.31 -4.02 -6.34
CA GLN A 137 8.00 -2.68 -5.84
C GLN A 137 8.13 -1.64 -6.96
N ARG A 138 7.27 -0.62 -6.93
CA ARG A 138 7.33 0.50 -7.86
C ARG A 138 8.71 1.19 -7.85
N PRO A 139 9.22 1.62 -9.03
CA PRO A 139 10.58 2.17 -9.16
C PRO A 139 10.79 3.54 -8.51
N ASP A 140 9.71 4.26 -8.20
CA ASP A 140 9.74 5.58 -7.56
C ASP A 140 9.89 5.54 -6.03
N LEU A 141 9.65 4.38 -5.40
CA LEU A 141 9.76 4.22 -3.95
C LEU A 141 11.22 4.08 -3.49
N ALA A 142 11.49 4.50 -2.25
CA ALA A 142 12.84 4.70 -1.73
C ALA A 142 13.75 3.47 -1.90
N ILE A 143 13.31 2.28 -1.48
CA ILE A 143 14.13 1.05 -1.56
C ILE A 143 14.47 0.75 -3.02
N SER A 144 13.48 0.77 -3.91
CA SER A 144 13.69 0.52 -5.35
C SER A 144 14.60 1.56 -5.97
N LYS A 145 14.31 2.83 -5.73
CA LYS A 145 15.08 3.96 -6.27
C LYS A 145 16.53 3.93 -5.81
N PHE A 146 16.78 3.71 -4.51
CA PHE A 146 18.12 3.68 -3.95
C PHE A 146 18.90 2.46 -4.45
N THR A 147 18.27 1.27 -4.46
CA THR A 147 18.89 0.07 -5.01
C THR A 147 19.37 0.30 -6.44
N ARG A 148 18.50 0.85 -7.30
CA ARG A 148 18.83 1.13 -8.69
C ARG A 148 19.98 2.14 -8.79
N LEU A 149 19.86 3.30 -8.15
CA LEU A 149 20.87 4.38 -8.27
C LEU A 149 22.22 3.94 -7.72
N ILE A 150 22.28 3.27 -6.57
CA ILE A 150 23.54 2.78 -6.00
C ILE A 150 24.13 1.68 -6.89
N ASN A 151 23.32 0.79 -7.45
CA ASN A 151 23.80 -0.23 -8.37
C ASN A 151 24.41 0.34 -9.64
N GLU A 152 23.84 1.45 -10.14
CA GLU A 152 24.28 2.20 -11.31
C GLU A 152 25.39 3.25 -11.01
N ASP A 153 25.93 3.27 -9.79
CA ASP A 153 26.92 4.24 -9.29
C ASP A 153 26.45 5.70 -9.48
N GLN A 154 25.16 5.95 -9.29
CA GLN A 154 24.52 7.25 -9.38
C GLN A 154 24.20 7.83 -7.99
N PRO A 155 24.28 9.15 -7.80
CA PRO A 155 23.96 9.79 -6.53
C PRO A 155 22.49 9.56 -6.12
N ILE A 156 22.27 9.23 -4.84
CA ILE A 156 20.93 9.12 -4.28
C ILE A 156 20.47 10.41 -3.63
N PRO A 157 19.21 10.84 -3.82
CA PRO A 157 18.68 12.02 -3.14
C PRO A 157 18.38 11.69 -1.68
N LYS A 158 19.06 12.35 -0.75
CA LYS A 158 18.78 12.30 0.69
C LYS A 158 18.14 13.60 1.13
N PHE A 159 16.86 13.55 1.52
CA PHE A 159 16.13 14.71 2.02
C PHE A 159 16.30 14.85 3.53
N GLY A 160 16.56 16.08 3.99
CA GLY A 160 16.80 16.37 5.41
C GLY A 160 18.05 15.69 5.95
N ASP A 161 18.15 15.57 7.25
CA ASP A 161 19.30 14.97 7.95
C ASP A 161 19.33 13.42 7.88
N GLY A 162 18.24 12.80 7.44
CA GLY A 162 18.07 11.34 7.40
C GLY A 162 17.40 10.75 8.63
N SER A 163 16.91 11.57 9.56
CA SER A 163 16.20 11.14 10.79
C SER A 163 14.73 10.75 10.53
N SER A 164 14.15 11.16 9.40
CA SER A 164 12.79 10.77 9.05
C SER A 164 12.66 9.25 9.01
N ALA A 165 11.63 8.72 9.68
CA ALA A 165 11.46 7.28 9.87
C ALA A 165 10.13 6.78 9.29
N ARG A 166 10.14 5.56 8.76
CA ARG A 166 8.94 4.90 8.23
C ARG A 166 8.81 3.50 8.81
N ASP A 167 7.56 3.09 8.99
CA ASP A 167 7.21 1.71 9.20
C ASP A 167 7.22 1.00 7.84
N TYR A 168 8.28 0.23 7.59
CA TYR A 168 8.42 -0.57 6.38
C TYR A 168 7.93 -1.98 6.64
N THR A 169 7.04 -2.46 5.78
CA THR A 169 6.41 -3.77 5.90
C THR A 169 6.69 -4.59 4.66
N TYR A 170 7.18 -5.80 4.85
CA TYR A 170 7.47 -6.69 3.72
C TYR A 170 6.18 -7.15 3.04
N VAL A 171 6.23 -7.31 1.71
CA VAL A 171 5.04 -7.60 0.89
C VAL A 171 4.34 -8.90 1.30
N ASP A 172 5.09 -9.93 1.70
CA ASP A 172 4.50 -11.21 2.10
C ASP A 172 3.69 -11.07 3.39
N ASP A 173 4.17 -10.29 4.38
CA ASP A 173 3.41 -9.99 5.60
C ASP A 173 2.09 -9.27 5.27
N ILE A 174 2.10 -8.35 4.29
CA ILE A 174 0.87 -7.68 3.83
C ILE A 174 -0.09 -8.67 3.16
N ILE A 175 0.43 -9.59 2.34
CA ILE A 175 -0.39 -10.62 1.69
C ILE A 175 -1.05 -11.53 2.74
N GLU A 176 -0.31 -11.95 3.76
CA GLU A 176 -0.86 -12.72 4.88
C GLU A 176 -1.99 -11.96 5.60
N GLY A 177 -1.81 -10.66 5.85
CA GLY A 177 -2.84 -9.80 6.42
C GLY A 177 -4.09 -9.69 5.54
N ILE A 178 -3.93 -9.59 4.21
CA ILE A 178 -5.06 -9.58 3.25
C ILE A 178 -5.80 -10.92 3.28
N VAL A 179 -5.07 -12.04 3.27
CA VAL A 179 -5.67 -13.39 3.31
C VAL A 179 -6.42 -13.61 4.63
N ALA A 180 -5.84 -13.18 5.76
CA ALA A 180 -6.52 -13.23 7.04
C ALA A 180 -7.80 -12.38 7.07
N ALA A 181 -7.78 -11.19 6.47
CA ALA A 181 -8.96 -10.33 6.36
C ALA A 181 -10.06 -10.95 5.48
N LEU A 182 -9.72 -11.78 4.49
CA LEU A 182 -10.71 -12.53 3.71
C LEU A 182 -11.47 -13.56 4.55
N ALA A 183 -10.86 -14.10 5.60
CA ALA A 183 -11.47 -15.06 6.50
C ALA A 183 -12.15 -14.41 7.74
N TYR A 184 -12.03 -13.08 7.90
CA TYR A 184 -12.51 -12.36 9.07
C TYR A 184 -14.04 -12.28 9.12
N ASP A 185 -14.66 -12.77 10.22
CA ASP A 185 -16.10 -12.81 10.43
C ASP A 185 -16.60 -11.87 11.55
N GLY A 186 -15.87 -10.81 11.84
CA GLY A 186 -16.27 -9.77 12.78
C GLY A 186 -17.42 -8.87 12.29
N PRO A 187 -17.48 -7.59 12.71
CA PRO A 187 -18.49 -6.63 12.27
C PRO A 187 -18.62 -6.53 10.75
N ILE A 188 -19.80 -6.08 10.28
CA ILE A 188 -20.07 -5.92 8.83
C ILE A 188 -19.09 -4.94 8.14
N PHE A 189 -18.57 -3.99 8.89
CA PHE A 189 -17.52 -3.06 8.48
C PHE A 189 -16.45 -2.96 9.56
N ASP A 190 -15.18 -3.07 9.16
CA ASP A 190 -14.05 -2.89 10.06
C ASP A 190 -12.83 -2.30 9.34
N VAL A 191 -11.88 -1.77 10.12
CA VAL A 191 -10.64 -1.17 9.64
C VAL A 191 -9.48 -1.77 10.41
N PHE A 192 -8.38 -2.11 9.71
CA PHE A 192 -7.16 -2.62 10.33
C PHE A 192 -5.92 -1.92 9.77
N ASN A 193 -4.95 -1.66 10.64
CA ASN A 193 -3.61 -1.32 10.23
C ASN A 193 -2.83 -2.59 9.84
N LEU A 194 -2.15 -2.56 8.69
CA LEU A 194 -1.14 -3.54 8.35
C LEU A 194 0.21 -2.84 8.18
N GLY A 195 1.07 -3.04 9.16
CA GLY A 195 2.39 -2.44 9.29
C GLY A 195 3.40 -3.44 9.86
N GLY A 196 4.70 -3.09 9.81
CA GLY A 196 5.77 -3.90 10.39
C GLY A 196 5.91 -3.71 11.91
N SER A 197 5.17 -2.76 12.50
CA SER A 197 5.28 -2.38 13.92
C SER A 197 6.72 -2.06 14.36
N GLN A 198 7.51 -1.55 13.43
CA GLN A 198 8.87 -1.07 13.64
C GLN A 198 9.15 0.13 12.74
N THR A 199 9.99 1.04 13.19
CA THR A 199 10.36 2.20 12.38
C THR A 199 11.83 2.15 12.01
N THR A 200 12.13 2.49 10.76
CA THR A 200 13.50 2.58 10.24
C THR A 200 13.72 3.97 9.69
N THR A 201 14.81 4.60 10.09
CA THR A 201 15.21 5.92 9.61
C THR A 201 15.70 5.84 8.15
N LEU A 202 15.67 6.98 7.46
CA LEU A 202 16.22 7.07 6.10
C LEU A 202 17.72 6.73 6.08
N ALA A 203 18.48 7.12 7.12
CA ALA A 203 19.89 6.80 7.23
C ALA A 203 20.14 5.30 7.40
N GLU A 204 19.37 4.63 8.27
CA GLU A 204 19.44 3.17 8.44
C GLU A 204 19.04 2.42 7.16
N LEU A 205 17.99 2.90 6.46
CA LEU A 205 17.58 2.32 5.19
C LEU A 205 18.70 2.37 4.14
N ILE A 206 19.35 3.52 4.00
CA ILE A 206 20.48 3.69 3.06
C ILE A 206 21.57 2.68 3.40
N ALA A 207 21.96 2.58 4.68
CA ALA A 207 23.00 1.65 5.13
C ALA A 207 22.62 0.17 4.85
N LEU A 208 21.35 -0.20 4.98
CA LEU A 208 20.87 -1.56 4.64
C LEU A 208 20.99 -1.86 3.15
N VAL A 209 20.64 -0.90 2.28
CA VAL A 209 20.77 -1.05 0.83
C VAL A 209 22.23 -1.11 0.41
N GLU A 210 23.11 -0.24 0.94
CA GLU A 210 24.56 -0.29 0.74
C GLU A 210 25.13 -1.66 1.10
N LYS A 211 24.78 -2.17 2.27
CA LYS A 211 25.25 -3.47 2.77
C LYS A 211 24.78 -4.59 1.83
N ALA A 212 23.53 -4.57 1.39
CA ALA A 212 22.97 -5.62 0.53
C ALA A 212 23.59 -5.62 -0.88
N LEU A 213 23.95 -4.44 -1.41
CA LEU A 213 24.63 -4.30 -2.71
C LEU A 213 26.16 -4.48 -2.63
N GLY A 214 26.76 -4.39 -1.43
CA GLY A 214 28.22 -4.33 -1.25
C GLY A 214 28.84 -3.05 -1.83
N LYS A 215 28.06 -1.97 -2.00
CA LYS A 215 28.46 -0.69 -2.58
C LYS A 215 28.16 0.45 -1.61
N ARG A 216 28.89 1.57 -1.75
CA ARG A 216 28.60 2.81 -1.02
C ARG A 216 27.78 3.76 -1.88
N ALA A 217 26.83 4.43 -1.25
CA ALA A 217 26.02 5.43 -1.89
C ALA A 217 26.78 6.77 -1.98
N GLU A 218 26.77 7.39 -3.15
CA GLU A 218 27.03 8.82 -3.26
C GLU A 218 25.76 9.58 -2.86
N ILE A 219 25.89 10.52 -1.91
CA ILE A 219 24.75 11.24 -1.34
C ILE A 219 24.60 12.61 -1.99
N ASN A 220 23.48 12.84 -2.66
CA ASN A 220 23.01 14.17 -3.04
C ASN A 220 22.10 14.72 -1.94
N GLN A 221 22.67 15.58 -1.06
CA GLN A 221 21.95 16.13 0.09
C GLN A 221 20.95 17.20 -0.37
N LEU A 222 19.68 17.04 -0.02
CA LEU A 222 18.59 17.94 -0.37
C LEU A 222 17.88 18.46 0.88
N PRO A 223 17.24 19.65 0.82
CA PRO A 223 16.43 20.18 1.90
C PRO A 223 15.26 19.24 2.25
N GLU A 224 14.74 19.35 3.47
CA GLU A 224 13.51 18.69 3.86
C GLU A 224 12.37 19.04 2.90
N GLN A 225 11.51 18.04 2.64
CA GLN A 225 10.37 18.25 1.76
C GLN A 225 9.14 18.68 2.55
N PRO A 226 8.52 19.80 2.20
CA PRO A 226 7.28 20.24 2.85
C PRO A 226 6.18 19.18 2.77
N GLY A 227 5.58 18.87 3.92
CA GLY A 227 4.45 17.94 4.03
C GLY A 227 4.82 16.47 4.12
N ASP A 228 6.09 16.12 4.23
CA ASP A 228 6.50 14.78 4.63
C ASP A 228 6.34 14.65 6.15
N LEU A 229 5.74 13.55 6.61
CA LEU A 229 5.65 13.24 8.04
C LEU A 229 7.04 12.84 8.57
N PRO A 230 7.44 13.31 9.76
CA PRO A 230 8.72 12.91 10.34
C PRO A 230 8.78 11.42 10.64
N ARG A 231 7.67 10.82 11.06
CA ARG A 231 7.58 9.39 11.37
C ARG A 231 6.21 8.83 11.03
N THR A 232 6.18 7.57 10.54
CA THR A 232 4.98 6.73 10.51
C THR A 232 5.25 5.46 11.30
N TYR A 233 4.28 5.03 12.13
CA TYR A 233 4.41 3.86 13.00
C TYR A 233 3.03 3.26 13.25
N ALA A 234 2.86 1.98 12.91
CA ALA A 234 1.60 1.25 13.05
C ALA A 234 1.41 0.69 14.46
N ASP A 235 0.24 0.92 15.05
CA ASP A 235 -0.30 0.01 16.04
C ASP A 235 -0.99 -1.14 15.29
N VAL A 236 -0.50 -2.35 15.46
CA VAL A 236 -1.04 -3.56 14.82
C VAL A 236 -1.70 -4.50 15.83
N ALA A 237 -1.91 -4.05 17.06
CA ALA A 237 -2.47 -4.89 18.14
C ALA A 237 -3.84 -5.45 17.75
N LYS A 238 -4.72 -4.63 17.18
CA LYS A 238 -6.03 -5.04 16.70
C LYS A 238 -5.94 -6.10 15.60
N ALA A 239 -5.05 -5.92 14.62
CA ALA A 239 -4.84 -6.89 13.56
C ALA A 239 -4.26 -8.21 14.12
N GLY A 240 -3.35 -8.13 15.10
CA GLY A 240 -2.83 -9.29 15.82
C GLY A 240 -3.91 -10.07 16.53
N GLU A 241 -4.77 -9.40 17.30
CA GLU A 241 -5.84 -10.02 18.08
C GLU A 241 -6.93 -10.65 17.20
N LEU A 242 -7.40 -9.92 16.18
CA LEU A 242 -8.60 -10.29 15.43
C LEU A 242 -8.33 -11.00 14.10
N LEU A 243 -7.17 -10.79 13.49
CA LEU A 243 -6.76 -11.44 12.23
C LEU A 243 -5.62 -12.47 12.44
N GLY A 244 -4.99 -12.52 13.62
CA GLY A 244 -3.76 -13.29 13.83
C GLY A 244 -2.56 -12.70 13.07
N TYR A 245 -2.62 -11.43 12.67
CA TYR A 245 -1.57 -10.77 11.92
C TYR A 245 -0.31 -10.58 12.75
N SER A 246 0.81 -11.14 12.29
CA SER A 246 2.10 -11.03 12.95
C SER A 246 3.19 -10.84 11.90
N PRO A 247 3.57 -9.58 11.60
CA PRO A 247 4.61 -9.32 10.59
C PRO A 247 5.92 -9.96 11.02
N ALA A 248 6.44 -10.87 10.20
CA ALA A 248 7.54 -11.75 10.55
C ALA A 248 8.88 -11.34 9.91
N ILE A 249 8.86 -10.50 8.86
CA ILE A 249 10.07 -10.18 8.09
C ILE A 249 10.58 -8.79 8.44
N PRO A 250 11.64 -8.70 9.29
CA PRO A 250 12.24 -7.42 9.63
C PRO A 250 12.94 -6.81 8.40
N ILE A 251 13.05 -5.49 8.37
CA ILE A 251 13.63 -4.77 7.22
C ILE A 251 15.07 -5.21 6.90
N ALA A 252 15.83 -5.58 7.92
CA ALA A 252 17.20 -6.08 7.76
C ALA A 252 17.28 -7.38 6.95
N GLU A 253 16.21 -8.17 6.92
CA GLU A 253 16.08 -9.38 6.10
C GLU A 253 15.39 -9.09 4.77
N GLY A 254 14.37 -8.24 4.78
CA GLY A 254 13.56 -7.96 3.59
C GLY A 254 14.32 -7.13 2.53
N VAL A 255 15.19 -6.19 2.95
CA VAL A 255 16.01 -5.41 1.99
C VAL A 255 16.96 -6.30 1.19
N PRO A 256 17.74 -7.22 1.78
CA PRO A 256 18.51 -8.19 1.00
C PRO A 256 17.67 -9.05 0.04
N LYS A 257 16.48 -9.51 0.45
CA LYS A 257 15.56 -10.25 -0.44
C LYS A 257 15.14 -9.41 -1.64
N TYR A 258 14.83 -8.13 -1.42
CA TYR A 258 14.50 -7.20 -2.50
C TYR A 258 15.69 -6.98 -3.45
N VAL A 259 16.88 -6.72 -2.91
CA VAL A 259 18.10 -6.46 -3.69
C VAL A 259 18.47 -7.67 -4.54
N ASN A 260 18.42 -8.89 -3.99
CA ASN A 260 18.67 -10.12 -4.75
C ASN A 260 17.70 -10.29 -5.91
N TRP A 261 16.39 -10.11 -5.65
CA TRP A 261 15.38 -10.12 -6.71
C TRP A 261 15.67 -9.08 -7.80
N TYR A 262 16.06 -7.85 -7.40
CA TYR A 262 16.37 -6.78 -8.34
C TYR A 262 17.55 -7.15 -9.25
N LEU A 263 18.64 -7.67 -8.69
CA LEU A 263 19.83 -8.09 -9.45
C LEU A 263 19.52 -9.24 -10.41
N GLU A 264 18.74 -10.24 -9.99
CA GLU A 264 18.27 -11.33 -10.84
C GLU A 264 17.40 -10.81 -11.98
N TYR A 265 16.43 -9.92 -11.68
CA TYR A 265 15.55 -9.31 -12.67
C TYR A 265 16.33 -8.55 -13.75
N MET A 266 17.34 -7.75 -13.32
CA MET A 266 18.21 -7.01 -14.25
C MET A 266 19.06 -7.95 -15.12
N ALA A 267 19.57 -9.03 -14.55
CA ALA A 267 20.34 -10.04 -15.29
C ALA A 267 19.48 -10.74 -16.37
N MET A 268 18.21 -11.05 -16.08
CA MET A 268 17.26 -11.64 -17.05
C MET A 268 16.91 -10.65 -18.17
N GLY A 269 16.74 -9.36 -17.88
CA GLY A 269 16.44 -8.32 -18.87
C GLY A 269 17.63 -8.01 -19.80
N ALA A 270 18.86 -8.17 -19.32
CA ALA A 270 20.07 -7.98 -20.12
C ALA A 270 20.37 -9.16 -21.08
N GLY A 271 19.78 -10.32 -20.86
CA GLY A 271 19.95 -11.53 -21.73
C GLY A 271 18.91 -11.67 -22.84
N GLY A 272 17.99 -10.71 -22.99
CA GLY A 272 16.88 -10.75 -23.95
C GLY A 272 16.98 -9.72 -25.07
N ASN A 273 18.17 -9.57 -25.71
CA ASN A 273 18.36 -8.86 -26.98
C ASN A 273 18.87 -9.80 -28.06
#